data_b3a6d78045c33e255616f40ed2c8e1c2
#
_entry.id   b3a6d78045c33e255616f40ed2c8e1c2
#
_cell.length_a   1.000
_cell.length_b   1.000
_cell.length_c   1.000
_cell.angle_alpha   90.00
_cell.angle_beta   90.00
_cell.angle_gamma   90.00
#
_symmetry.space_group_name_H-M   'P 1'
#
loop_
_entity.id
_entity.type
_entity.pdbx_description
1 polymer ?
#
loop_
_entity_poly.entity_id
_entity_poly.type
_entity_poly.pdbx_seq_one_letter_code
_entity_poly.pdbx_strand_id
1 'polypeptide(L)'
;MNTHAPVQGKSVLDAEALGRTLSRIAHEIIEGNPAVEDVALVGIQTRGVPLPQRLARLIEERAGTAPALGAVDITFHRDDVMVRGGEAPLAPQPLVRATSLDFPLDGRTVVLVDDVLYTGRTIRAAIEALFDYGRPARVQLAVLVDRGHRELPIRPDYVGKNLPTSRTERIQVQLVEVDEVDAVLLVGSPEENNREEEGR
;
A
#
# COMPACT_ATOMS: atom_id res chain seq x y z
N MET A 1 26.61 -1.04 -1.28
CA MET A 1 26.00 -1.87 -2.33
C MET A 1 25.26 -3.01 -1.64
N ASN A 2 23.95 -2.84 -1.39
CA ASN A 2 23.14 -3.92 -0.83
C ASN A 2 22.61 -4.74 -2.02
N THR A 3 23.30 -5.82 -2.34
CA THR A 3 22.80 -6.84 -3.27
C THR A 3 21.64 -7.55 -2.61
N HIS A 4 20.40 -7.08 -2.85
CA HIS A 4 19.22 -7.87 -2.57
C HIS A 4 19.24 -9.07 -3.53
N ALA A 5 19.36 -10.28 -3.00
CA ALA A 5 19.17 -11.50 -3.78
C ALA A 5 17.78 -11.44 -4.45
N PRO A 6 17.62 -11.84 -5.72
CA PRO A 6 16.34 -11.84 -6.40
C PRO A 6 15.37 -12.72 -5.60
N VAL A 7 14.27 -12.14 -5.16
CA VAL A 7 13.22 -12.89 -4.46
C VAL A 7 12.59 -13.83 -5.46
N GLN A 8 12.70 -15.13 -5.22
CA GLN A 8 12.05 -16.14 -6.04
C GLN A 8 10.55 -16.17 -5.69
N GLY A 9 9.70 -15.95 -6.67
CA GLY A 9 8.26 -15.97 -6.52
C GLY A 9 7.57 -16.10 -7.88
N LYS A 10 6.31 -16.52 -7.86
CA LYS A 10 5.48 -16.57 -9.06
C LYS A 10 5.05 -15.14 -9.41
N SER A 11 5.36 -14.68 -10.62
CA SER A 11 4.91 -13.36 -11.09
C SER A 11 3.38 -13.34 -11.20
N VAL A 12 2.77 -12.35 -10.55
CA VAL A 12 1.32 -12.07 -10.55
C VAL A 12 0.98 -10.90 -11.46
N LEU A 13 1.80 -9.84 -11.41
CA LEU A 13 1.75 -8.70 -12.31
C LEU A 13 3.20 -8.38 -12.74
N ASP A 14 3.40 -8.25 -14.03
CA ASP A 14 4.59 -7.63 -14.60
C ASP A 14 4.42 -6.10 -14.69
N ALA A 15 5.44 -5.39 -15.16
CA ALA A 15 5.44 -3.94 -15.24
C ALA A 15 4.29 -3.38 -16.10
N GLU A 16 3.98 -4.03 -17.21
CA GLU A 16 2.91 -3.61 -18.12
C GLU A 16 1.53 -3.82 -17.47
N ALA A 17 1.31 -4.98 -16.85
CA ALA A 17 0.06 -5.29 -16.16
C ALA A 17 -0.15 -4.40 -14.93
N LEU A 18 0.95 -4.05 -14.20
CA LEU A 18 0.91 -3.10 -13.09
C LEU A 18 0.51 -1.71 -13.59
N GLY A 19 1.10 -1.23 -14.69
CA GLY A 19 0.75 0.05 -15.31
C GLY A 19 -0.73 0.10 -15.73
N ARG A 20 -1.25 -0.94 -16.39
CA ARG A 20 -2.68 -1.03 -16.74
C ARG A 20 -3.58 -1.04 -15.50
N THR A 21 -3.15 -1.72 -14.45
CA THR A 21 -3.90 -1.79 -13.18
C THR A 21 -4.00 -0.43 -12.51
N LEU A 22 -2.90 0.31 -12.39
CA LEU A 22 -2.89 1.66 -11.85
C LEU A 22 -3.72 2.63 -12.70
N SER A 23 -3.64 2.51 -14.03
CA SER A 23 -4.45 3.29 -14.97
C SER A 23 -5.95 3.09 -14.75
N ARG A 24 -6.39 1.87 -14.47
CA ARG A 24 -7.79 1.56 -14.15
C ARG A 24 -8.19 2.12 -12.78
N ILE A 25 -7.37 1.94 -11.74
CA ILE A 25 -7.63 2.52 -10.42
C ILE A 25 -7.76 4.04 -10.50
N ALA A 26 -6.87 4.71 -11.23
CA ALA A 26 -6.95 6.16 -11.43
C ALA A 26 -8.28 6.59 -12.07
N HIS A 27 -8.75 5.83 -13.07
CA HIS A 27 -10.04 6.09 -13.71
C HIS A 27 -11.22 5.89 -12.74
N GLU A 28 -11.22 4.81 -11.96
CA GLU A 28 -12.24 4.53 -10.95
C GLU A 28 -12.27 5.62 -9.85
N ILE A 29 -11.09 6.16 -9.45
CA ILE A 29 -11.01 7.28 -8.49
C ILE A 29 -11.66 8.53 -9.08
N ILE A 30 -11.40 8.87 -10.35
CA ILE A 30 -12.01 10.03 -11.02
C ILE A 30 -13.54 9.85 -11.10
N GLU A 31 -14.03 8.67 -11.50
CA GLU A 31 -15.46 8.40 -11.57
C GLU A 31 -16.16 8.50 -10.21
N GLY A 32 -15.50 8.01 -9.15
CA GLY A 32 -16.00 8.05 -7.77
C GLY A 32 -15.92 9.43 -7.11
N ASN A 33 -15.13 10.37 -7.69
CA ASN A 33 -14.86 11.70 -7.13
C ASN A 33 -14.85 12.76 -8.23
N PRO A 34 -16.01 13.27 -8.67
CA PRO A 34 -16.09 14.24 -9.77
C PRO A 34 -15.33 15.55 -9.53
N ALA A 35 -15.18 15.98 -8.27
CA ALA A 35 -14.37 17.14 -7.88
C ALA A 35 -12.95 16.66 -7.49
N VAL A 36 -12.11 16.41 -8.48
CA VAL A 36 -10.73 15.89 -8.28
C VAL A 36 -9.87 16.86 -7.45
N GLU A 37 -10.12 18.16 -7.52
CA GLU A 37 -9.45 19.21 -6.74
C GLU A 37 -9.66 19.06 -5.22
N ASP A 38 -10.75 18.41 -4.80
CA ASP A 38 -11.05 18.12 -3.41
C ASP A 38 -10.51 16.74 -2.95
N VAL A 39 -9.87 15.99 -3.84
CA VAL A 39 -9.26 14.72 -3.53
C VAL A 39 -7.84 14.89 -3.03
N ALA A 40 -7.47 14.13 -2.01
CA ALA A 40 -6.10 13.96 -1.56
C ALA A 40 -5.73 12.46 -1.61
N LEU A 41 -4.66 12.12 -2.30
CA LEU A 41 -4.07 10.78 -2.26
C LEU A 41 -3.02 10.72 -1.16
N VAL A 42 -3.21 9.83 -0.20
CA VAL A 42 -2.30 9.69 0.94
C VAL A 42 -1.73 8.28 0.98
N GLY A 43 -0.42 8.17 0.77
CA GLY A 43 0.29 6.90 0.86
C GLY A 43 0.59 6.50 2.30
N ILE A 44 0.46 5.21 2.59
CA ILE A 44 0.89 4.67 3.87
C ILE A 44 2.38 4.33 3.76
N GLN A 45 3.22 4.92 4.63
CA GLN A 45 4.62 4.57 4.68
C GLN A 45 4.75 3.14 5.24
N THR A 46 5.52 2.22 4.63
CA THR A 46 6.89 2.30 4.14
C THR A 46 6.99 2.21 2.58
N ARG A 47 6.12 1.48 1.90
CA ARG A 47 6.18 1.25 0.45
C ARG A 47 5.03 1.92 -0.31
N GLY A 48 4.06 2.49 0.39
CA GLY A 48 2.89 3.13 -0.21
C GLY A 48 3.15 4.49 -0.86
N VAL A 49 4.34 5.09 -0.72
CA VAL A 49 4.60 6.46 -1.23
C VAL A 49 4.69 6.57 -2.76
N PRO A 50 5.32 5.64 -3.52
CA PRO A 50 5.36 5.75 -4.98
C PRO A 50 3.99 5.57 -5.66
N LEU A 51 3.11 4.76 -5.09
CA LEU A 51 1.79 4.47 -5.70
C LEU A 51 0.89 5.71 -5.81
N PRO A 52 0.69 6.53 -4.75
CA PRO A 52 -0.05 7.80 -4.85
C PRO A 52 0.53 8.74 -5.91
N GLN A 53 1.85 8.83 -6.03
CA GLN A 53 2.50 9.69 -7.01
C GLN A 53 2.20 9.24 -8.45
N ARG A 54 2.23 7.93 -8.70
CA ARG A 54 1.86 7.36 -10.00
C ARG A 54 0.38 7.57 -10.30
N LEU A 55 -0.50 7.36 -9.32
CA LEU A 55 -1.94 7.58 -9.46
C LEU A 55 -2.25 9.05 -9.70
N ALA A 56 -1.62 9.99 -8.95
CA ALA A 56 -1.83 11.42 -9.13
C ALA A 56 -1.48 11.87 -10.56
N ARG A 57 -0.34 11.42 -11.10
CA ARG A 57 0.03 11.71 -12.48
C ARG A 57 -0.99 11.16 -13.48
N LEU A 58 -1.45 9.94 -13.31
CA LEU A 58 -2.46 9.33 -14.18
C LEU A 58 -3.83 10.02 -14.08
N ILE A 59 -4.18 10.55 -12.91
CA ILE A 59 -5.40 11.34 -12.70
C ILE A 59 -5.24 12.71 -13.38
N GLU A 60 -4.12 13.40 -13.17
CA GLU A 60 -3.84 14.70 -13.79
C GLU A 60 -3.86 14.62 -15.32
N GLU A 61 -3.24 13.60 -15.91
CA GLU A 61 -3.25 13.36 -17.37
C GLU A 61 -4.67 13.21 -17.94
N ARG A 62 -5.62 12.71 -17.14
CA ARG A 62 -7.00 12.45 -17.59
C ARG A 62 -7.99 13.55 -17.21
N ALA A 63 -7.90 14.05 -16.00
CA ALA A 63 -8.83 15.04 -15.45
C ALA A 63 -8.34 16.49 -15.66
N GLY A 64 -7.07 16.69 -16.05
CA GLY A 64 -6.46 18.00 -16.20
C GLY A 64 -6.16 18.69 -14.87
N THR A 65 -6.39 18.03 -13.74
CA THR A 65 -6.16 18.55 -12.38
C THR A 65 -5.52 17.45 -11.53
N ALA A 66 -4.45 17.77 -10.81
CA ALA A 66 -3.80 16.86 -9.89
C ALA A 66 -4.49 16.87 -8.53
N PRO A 67 -4.75 15.71 -7.92
CA PRO A 67 -5.14 15.64 -6.51
C PRO A 67 -3.99 16.07 -5.60
N ALA A 68 -4.30 16.51 -4.37
CA ALA A 68 -3.28 16.74 -3.36
C ALA A 68 -2.55 15.43 -3.01
N LEU A 69 -1.25 15.51 -2.71
CA LEU A 69 -0.42 14.34 -2.37
C LEU A 69 0.10 14.43 -0.95
N GLY A 70 0.01 13.34 -0.22
CA GLY A 70 0.57 13.23 1.12
C GLY A 70 1.03 11.82 1.45
N ALA A 71 1.65 11.70 2.63
CA ALA A 71 2.07 10.43 3.19
C ALA A 71 1.83 10.43 4.71
N VAL A 72 1.39 9.30 5.25
CA VAL A 72 1.18 9.10 6.67
C VAL A 72 2.11 8.02 7.21
N ASP A 73 2.78 8.29 8.31
CA ASP A 73 3.53 7.32 9.08
C ASP A 73 2.65 6.73 10.17
N ILE A 74 2.56 5.40 10.20
CA ILE A 74 1.73 4.65 11.14
C ILE A 74 2.53 4.01 12.28
N THR A 75 3.82 4.31 12.39
CA THR A 75 4.73 3.63 13.32
C THR A 75 4.21 3.65 14.77
N PHE A 76 3.62 4.76 15.20
CA PHE A 76 3.08 4.92 16.56
C PHE A 76 1.66 4.37 16.75
N HIS A 77 0.95 4.05 15.67
CA HIS A 77 -0.44 3.56 15.70
C HIS A 77 -0.54 2.05 15.48
N ARG A 78 0.59 1.35 15.33
CA ARG A 78 0.62 -0.11 15.11
C ARG A 78 0.57 -0.87 16.42
N ASP A 79 -0.40 -1.75 16.56
CA ASP A 79 -0.60 -2.62 17.74
C ASP A 79 0.54 -3.65 17.93
N ASP A 80 1.17 -4.08 16.81
CA ASP A 80 2.20 -5.11 16.80
C ASP A 80 3.57 -4.62 17.34
N VAL A 81 3.76 -3.31 17.44
CA VAL A 81 4.97 -2.71 18.05
C VAL A 81 4.91 -2.79 19.59
N MET A 82 3.70 -2.75 20.16
CA MET A 82 3.50 -2.77 21.62
C MET A 82 3.57 -4.18 22.24
N VAL A 83 3.39 -5.24 21.47
CA VAL A 83 3.25 -6.63 21.98
C VAL A 83 4.58 -7.35 22.13
N ARG A 84 5.70 -6.79 21.69
CA ARG A 84 7.05 -7.38 21.87
C ARG A 84 7.74 -6.96 23.16
N GLY A 85 6.99 -6.90 24.25
CA GLY A 85 7.51 -6.76 25.61
C GLY A 85 7.94 -8.11 26.19
N GLY A 86 9.05 -8.68 25.72
CA GLY A 86 9.64 -9.90 26.26
C GLY A 86 10.99 -10.14 25.59
N GLU A 87 12.08 -9.95 26.35
CA GLU A 87 13.48 -10.39 26.16
C GLU A 87 13.88 -10.84 24.74
N ALA A 88 13.77 -9.96 23.74
CA ALA A 88 14.42 -10.14 22.45
C ALA A 88 15.57 -9.14 22.34
N PRO A 89 16.75 -9.53 21.79
CA PRO A 89 17.87 -8.61 21.61
C PRO A 89 17.41 -7.42 20.79
N LEU A 90 17.87 -6.22 21.19
CA LEU A 90 17.59 -4.89 20.62
C LEU A 90 17.20 -4.95 19.13
N ALA A 91 15.90 -5.06 18.87
CA ALA A 91 15.40 -4.82 17.51
C ALA A 91 15.78 -3.38 17.13
N PRO A 92 16.24 -3.12 15.91
CA PRO A 92 16.53 -1.76 15.48
C PRO A 92 15.32 -0.90 15.77
N GLN A 93 15.56 0.27 16.39
CA GLN A 93 14.49 1.22 16.70
C GLN A 93 13.63 1.45 15.45
N PRO A 94 12.30 1.46 15.57
CA PRO A 94 11.43 1.72 14.43
C PRO A 94 11.87 3.04 13.79
N LEU A 95 12.19 3.00 12.50
CA LEU A 95 12.54 4.21 11.76
C LEU A 95 11.26 5.02 11.57
N VAL A 96 11.06 6.02 12.42
CA VAL A 96 9.95 6.98 12.32
C VAL A 96 10.21 7.85 11.08
N ARG A 97 9.30 7.82 10.13
CA ARG A 97 9.30 8.68 8.96
C ARG A 97 8.31 9.82 9.19
N ALA A 98 8.59 10.99 8.67
CA ALA A 98 7.69 12.12 8.86
C ALA A 98 6.37 11.91 8.10
N THR A 99 5.23 12.10 8.78
CA THR A 99 3.96 12.35 8.11
C THR A 99 4.08 13.68 7.37
N SER A 100 3.72 13.69 6.08
CA SER A 100 3.73 14.89 5.22
C SER A 100 2.33 15.06 4.64
N LEU A 101 1.60 16.04 5.19
CA LEU A 101 0.25 16.43 4.78
C LEU A 101 0.25 17.97 4.65
N ASP A 102 0.86 18.47 3.55
CA ASP A 102 1.07 19.91 3.33
C ASP A 102 -0.20 20.62 2.81
N PHE A 103 -1.38 20.08 3.14
CA PHE A 103 -2.70 20.61 2.78
C PHE A 103 -3.71 20.33 3.90
N PRO A 104 -4.78 21.12 4.02
CA PRO A 104 -5.83 20.86 5.00
C PRO A 104 -6.61 19.60 4.62
N LEU A 105 -6.89 18.74 5.61
CA LEU A 105 -7.73 17.54 5.42
C LEU A 105 -9.22 17.84 5.50
N ASP A 106 -9.59 18.91 6.21
CA ASP A 106 -10.99 19.25 6.48
C ASP A 106 -11.77 19.46 5.18
N GLY A 107 -12.91 18.78 5.08
CA GLY A 107 -13.79 18.85 3.91
C GLY A 107 -13.33 18.05 2.68
N ARG A 108 -12.12 17.52 2.65
CA ARG A 108 -11.59 16.74 1.52
C ARG A 108 -12.03 15.28 1.55
N THR A 109 -12.05 14.67 0.38
CA THR A 109 -12.03 13.21 0.25
C THR A 109 -10.58 12.74 0.27
N VAL A 110 -10.19 11.96 1.28
CA VAL A 110 -8.87 11.33 1.35
C VAL A 110 -8.98 9.91 0.77
N VAL A 111 -8.17 9.59 -0.21
CA VAL A 111 -7.96 8.22 -0.69
C VAL A 111 -6.65 7.71 -0.09
N LEU A 112 -6.75 6.84 0.90
CA LEU A 112 -5.60 6.10 1.42
C LEU A 112 -5.12 5.11 0.36
N VAL A 113 -3.82 5.07 0.12
CA VAL A 113 -3.22 4.19 -0.89
C VAL A 113 -2.21 3.26 -0.23
N ASP A 114 -2.39 1.95 -0.42
CA ASP A 114 -1.48 0.93 0.06
C ASP A 114 -1.16 -0.10 -1.04
N ASP A 115 -0.08 -0.83 -0.88
CA ASP A 115 0.32 -1.86 -1.84
C ASP A 115 -0.47 -3.16 -1.64
N VAL A 116 -0.59 -3.67 -0.41
CA VAL A 116 -1.25 -4.95 -0.12
C VAL A 116 -2.19 -4.85 1.07
N LEU A 117 -3.46 -5.11 0.83
CA LEU A 117 -4.44 -5.25 1.89
C LEU A 117 -4.50 -6.70 2.38
N TYR A 118 -4.26 -6.88 3.69
CA TYR A 118 -4.31 -8.17 4.37
C TYR A 118 -5.34 -8.14 5.50
N THR A 119 -4.90 -8.04 6.75
CA THR A 119 -5.77 -8.08 7.94
C THR A 119 -6.61 -6.81 8.12
N GLY A 120 -6.17 -5.68 7.58
CA GLY A 120 -6.74 -4.35 7.76
C GLY A 120 -6.12 -3.53 8.91
N ARG A 121 -5.20 -4.11 9.71
CA ARG A 121 -4.58 -3.42 10.86
C ARG A 121 -3.79 -2.19 10.43
N THR A 122 -3.03 -2.28 9.33
CA THR A 122 -2.31 -1.15 8.72
C THR A 122 -3.26 0.00 8.38
N ILE A 123 -4.38 -0.32 7.74
CA ILE A 123 -5.38 0.69 7.33
C ILE A 123 -6.05 1.33 8.55
N ARG A 124 -6.37 0.55 9.60
CA ARG A 124 -6.89 1.11 10.86
C ARG A 124 -5.92 2.12 11.44
N ALA A 125 -4.64 1.76 11.56
CA ALA A 125 -3.60 2.65 12.08
C ALA A 125 -3.46 3.92 11.23
N ALA A 126 -3.56 3.82 9.90
CA ALA A 126 -3.49 4.96 8.99
C ALA A 126 -4.70 5.90 9.15
N ILE A 127 -5.90 5.36 9.34
CA ILE A 127 -7.09 6.16 9.60
C ILE A 127 -6.94 6.90 10.94
N GLU A 128 -6.49 6.23 12.00
CA GLU A 128 -6.23 6.86 13.30
C GLU A 128 -5.21 8.00 13.17
N ALA A 129 -4.08 7.74 12.50
CA ALA A 129 -3.05 8.75 12.27
C ALA A 129 -3.56 9.96 11.46
N LEU A 130 -4.41 9.74 10.45
CA LEU A 130 -5.02 10.84 9.68
C LEU A 130 -5.85 11.77 10.55
N PHE A 131 -6.63 11.23 11.50
CA PHE A 131 -7.51 12.01 12.35
C PHE A 131 -6.75 12.88 13.36
N ASP A 132 -5.47 12.67 13.58
CA ASP A 132 -4.61 13.58 14.35
C ASP A 132 -4.31 14.88 13.60
N TYR A 133 -4.44 14.89 12.26
CA TYR A 133 -4.13 16.04 11.39
C TYR A 133 -5.36 16.79 10.87
N GLY A 134 -6.58 16.30 11.08
CA GLY A 134 -7.80 16.98 10.63
C GLY A 134 -8.99 16.04 10.50
N ARG A 135 -10.07 16.56 9.94
CA ARG A 135 -11.35 15.86 9.77
C ARG A 135 -11.74 15.81 8.29
N PRO A 136 -11.27 14.81 7.52
CA PRO A 136 -11.70 14.62 6.15
C PRO A 136 -13.22 14.39 6.08
N ALA A 137 -13.87 14.86 5.02
CA ALA A 137 -15.28 14.60 4.78
C ALA A 137 -15.54 13.12 4.48
N ARG A 138 -14.56 12.45 3.87
CA ARG A 138 -14.61 11.02 3.53
C ARG A 138 -13.20 10.44 3.52
N VAL A 139 -13.08 9.17 3.93
CA VAL A 139 -11.88 8.35 3.72
C VAL A 139 -12.26 7.17 2.83
N GLN A 140 -11.56 7.01 1.73
CA GLN A 140 -11.64 5.89 0.79
C GLN A 140 -10.31 5.12 0.82
N LEU A 141 -10.32 3.89 0.34
CA LEU A 141 -9.15 3.01 0.33
C LEU A 141 -8.89 2.48 -1.07
N ALA A 142 -7.71 2.73 -1.61
CA ALA A 142 -7.19 2.14 -2.82
C ALA A 142 -6.03 1.19 -2.52
N VAL A 143 -6.07 -0.05 -3.04
CA VAL A 143 -5.00 -1.03 -2.84
C VAL A 143 -4.62 -1.67 -4.16
N LEU A 144 -3.32 -1.90 -4.35
CA LEU A 144 -2.85 -2.58 -5.55
C LEU A 144 -3.26 -4.06 -5.53
N VAL A 145 -3.13 -4.73 -4.38
CA VAL A 145 -3.54 -6.13 -4.22
C VAL A 145 -4.37 -6.30 -2.96
N ASP A 146 -5.52 -6.96 -3.09
CA ASP A 146 -6.29 -7.49 -1.98
C ASP A 146 -6.08 -9.00 -1.88
N ARG A 147 -5.42 -9.47 -0.79
CA ARG A 147 -5.13 -10.89 -0.60
C ARG A 147 -6.11 -11.63 0.32
N GLY A 148 -7.14 -10.95 0.79
CA GLY A 148 -8.11 -11.53 1.75
C GLY A 148 -7.60 -11.60 3.19
N HIS A 149 -8.14 -12.54 3.99
CA HIS A 149 -7.79 -12.81 5.40
C HIS A 149 -7.99 -11.62 6.34
N ARG A 150 -9.12 -10.90 6.19
CA ARG A 150 -9.47 -9.78 7.07
C ARG A 150 -9.64 -10.21 8.53
N GLU A 151 -9.10 -9.40 9.43
CA GLU A 151 -9.37 -9.45 10.87
C GLU A 151 -10.23 -8.26 11.33
N LEU A 152 -10.30 -7.21 10.51
CA LEU A 152 -11.10 -6.03 10.74
C LEU A 152 -12.12 -5.84 9.60
N PRO A 153 -13.28 -5.19 9.85
CA PRO A 153 -14.32 -4.98 8.84
C PRO A 153 -13.94 -3.84 7.88
N ILE A 154 -12.76 -3.95 7.26
CA ILE A 154 -12.22 -2.98 6.31
C ILE A 154 -12.34 -3.54 4.90
N ARG A 155 -12.95 -2.77 4.02
CA ARG A 155 -13.11 -3.09 2.61
C ARG A 155 -12.54 -1.95 1.75
N PRO A 156 -11.74 -2.25 0.73
CA PRO A 156 -11.24 -1.21 -0.17
C PRO A 156 -12.34 -0.76 -1.15
N ASP A 157 -12.30 0.52 -1.52
CA ASP A 157 -13.15 1.11 -2.54
C ASP A 157 -12.60 0.81 -3.94
N TYR A 158 -11.29 0.81 -4.08
CA TYR A 158 -10.57 0.60 -5.34
C TYR A 158 -9.55 -0.53 -5.18
N VAL A 159 -9.64 -1.56 -6.03
CA VAL A 159 -8.79 -2.76 -5.94
C VAL A 159 -8.11 -3.02 -7.27
N GLY A 160 -6.80 -3.06 -7.27
CA GLY A 160 -6.04 -3.43 -8.46
C GLY A 160 -6.23 -4.89 -8.84
N LYS A 161 -5.98 -5.80 -7.93
CA LYS A 161 -6.16 -7.23 -8.14
C LYS A 161 -6.63 -7.93 -6.87
N ASN A 162 -7.70 -8.70 -6.96
CA ASN A 162 -8.06 -9.66 -5.92
C ASN A 162 -7.22 -10.93 -6.13
N LEU A 163 -6.45 -11.30 -5.13
CA LEU A 163 -5.58 -12.47 -5.16
C LEU A 163 -5.69 -13.24 -3.83
N PRO A 164 -6.71 -14.09 -3.69
CA PRO A 164 -6.80 -14.96 -2.52
C PRO A 164 -5.54 -15.82 -2.42
N THR A 165 -4.88 -15.75 -1.27
CA THR A 165 -3.65 -16.49 -0.97
C THR A 165 -3.87 -17.45 0.20
N SER A 166 -2.97 -18.41 0.40
CA SER A 166 -2.90 -19.11 1.68
C SER A 166 -2.30 -18.19 2.76
N ARG A 167 -2.41 -18.56 4.04
CA ARG A 167 -1.81 -17.79 5.14
C ARG A 167 -0.28 -17.84 5.12
N THR A 168 0.29 -18.88 4.53
CA THR A 168 1.73 -19.12 4.42
C THR A 168 2.37 -18.38 3.25
N GLU A 169 1.60 -18.06 2.21
CA GLU A 169 2.05 -17.28 1.07
C GLU A 169 2.14 -15.79 1.43
N ARG A 170 2.98 -15.06 0.72
CA ARG A 170 3.14 -13.61 0.85
C ARG A 170 3.06 -12.94 -0.51
N ILE A 171 2.50 -11.73 -0.54
CA ILE A 171 2.58 -10.86 -1.71
C ILE A 171 3.75 -9.91 -1.51
N GLN A 172 4.61 -9.82 -2.51
CA GLN A 172 5.67 -8.83 -2.55
C GLN A 172 5.44 -7.91 -3.75
N VAL A 173 5.25 -6.63 -3.45
CA VAL A 173 5.19 -5.57 -4.45
C VAL A 173 6.58 -4.98 -4.59
N GLN A 174 7.07 -4.90 -5.81
CA GLN A 174 8.31 -4.25 -6.19
C GLN A 174 7.98 -3.06 -7.09
N LEU A 175 8.58 -1.92 -6.81
CA LEU A 175 8.38 -0.68 -7.56
C LEU A 175 9.73 -0.11 -7.99
N VAL A 176 9.83 0.33 -9.23
CA VAL A 176 11.09 0.78 -9.82
C VAL A 176 11.77 1.89 -8.99
N GLU A 177 10.99 2.71 -8.30
CA GLU A 177 11.52 3.79 -7.44
C GLU A 177 12.28 3.28 -6.20
N VAL A 178 12.06 2.01 -5.82
CA VAL A 178 12.62 1.41 -4.60
C VAL A 178 13.41 0.15 -4.91
N ASP A 179 12.90 -0.68 -5.84
CA ASP A 179 13.38 -2.04 -6.08
C ASP A 179 13.98 -2.20 -7.49
N GLU A 180 14.13 -1.10 -8.27
CA GLU A 180 14.65 -1.05 -9.64
C GLU A 180 13.81 -1.83 -10.68
N VAL A 181 12.71 -2.44 -10.27
CA VAL A 181 11.79 -3.21 -11.11
C VAL A 181 10.35 -3.05 -10.67
N ASP A 182 9.42 -3.08 -11.62
CA ASP A 182 7.99 -3.13 -11.35
C ASP A 182 7.50 -4.57 -11.45
N ALA A 183 7.07 -5.14 -10.33
CA ALA A 183 6.49 -6.48 -10.29
C ALA A 183 5.61 -6.69 -9.06
N VAL A 184 4.67 -7.61 -9.16
CA VAL A 184 3.98 -8.19 -8.01
C VAL A 184 4.24 -9.69 -8.03
N LEU A 185 4.82 -10.19 -6.95
CA LEU A 185 5.20 -11.59 -6.81
C LEU A 185 4.38 -12.26 -5.72
N LEU A 186 3.98 -13.50 -5.96
CA LEU A 186 3.49 -14.42 -4.95
C LEU A 186 4.68 -15.27 -4.48
N VAL A 187 5.03 -15.14 -3.22
CA VAL A 187 6.15 -15.86 -2.60
C VAL A 187 5.59 -16.95 -1.69
N GLY A 188 5.92 -18.19 -1.97
CA GLY A 188 5.58 -19.36 -1.14
C GLY A 188 6.31 -19.35 0.20
N SER A 189 5.93 -20.26 1.11
CA SER A 189 6.67 -20.42 2.36
C SER A 189 8.06 -21.00 2.06
N PRO A 190 9.09 -20.70 2.91
CA PRO A 190 10.43 -21.24 2.73
C PRO A 190 10.50 -22.77 2.70
N GLU A 191 9.49 -23.45 3.26
CA GLU A 191 9.43 -24.92 3.31
C GLU A 191 8.99 -25.57 1.99
N GLU A 192 8.26 -24.86 1.14
CA GLU A 192 7.86 -25.38 -0.18
C GLU A 192 8.97 -25.22 -1.22
N ASN A 193 9.77 -24.16 -1.14
CA ASN A 193 10.90 -23.94 -2.04
C ASN A 193 12.02 -24.99 -1.86
N ASN A 194 12.25 -25.50 -0.64
CA ASN A 194 13.26 -26.53 -0.39
C ASN A 194 12.86 -27.92 -0.95
N ARG A 195 11.57 -28.21 -1.11
CA ARG A 195 11.11 -29.48 -1.67
C ARG A 195 11.22 -29.58 -3.19
N GLU A 196 11.20 -28.44 -3.88
CA GLU A 196 11.41 -28.41 -5.33
C GLU A 196 12.91 -28.49 -5.71
N GLU A 197 13.82 -28.09 -4.82
CA GLU A 197 15.27 -28.24 -5.04
C GLU A 197 15.81 -29.66 -4.70
N GLU A 198 15.20 -30.37 -3.75
CA GLU A 198 15.58 -31.73 -3.41
C GLU A 198 14.99 -32.84 -4.35
N GLY A 199 14.08 -32.41 -5.26
CA GLY A 199 13.41 -33.31 -6.21
C GLY A 199 13.98 -33.28 -7.63
N ARG A 200 15.18 -32.68 -7.85
CA ARG A 200 15.85 -32.66 -9.16
C ARG A 200 17.15 -33.42 -9.18
#